data_53faccf315dfedfefc73d35d81e8de43
#
_entry.id   53faccf315dfedfefc73d35d81e8de43
#
_cell.length_a   1.000
_cell.length_b   1.000
_cell.length_c   1.000
_cell.angle_alpha   90.00
_cell.angle_beta   90.00
_cell.angle_gamma   90.00
#
_symmetry.space_group_name_H-M   'P 1'
#
loop_
_entity.id
_entity.type
_entity.pdbx_description
1 polymer ?
#
loop_
_entity_poly.entity_id
_entity_poly.type
_entity_poly.pdbx_seq_one_letter_code
_entity_poly.pdbx_strand_id
1 'polypeptide(L)'
;MENYSFRTYNELFTHISSLENDYFLNYLSNQKYTNISITDFKNKVICLSLALKDLGIQKGDTVGIFANSSPFWLIFDFAIHQVGAISVPIFANISTINLNFEIKDSNMKFMFIDSQERLKDIEEKNSNLIFITHNFCIKESNFYNFDEILVIGKQLCDSNGFVPYEADENDIFSIIYTSGNTGTPKGVMLTHKNIISQLRDINILIGLDNNEISLSLLPLAHIFERTVMSYYLSKGISIYFVDDISNVGNLLKIVKPTIMTAVPRLLEKIFNKIKTQISQKPFLSRIIASFAFSYALSKNIDRSSFLFEIYDKLVYSKFREIFGSRLNKLVSGGAPLSKEIAQFFVNIGVPIYQGYGLTEFSPVIS
;
A
#
# COMPACT_ATOMS: atom_id res chain seq x y z
N MET A 1 14.70 17.68 12.60
CA MET A 1 14.27 17.11 11.29
C MET A 1 15.16 15.91 11.06
N GLU A 2 14.59 14.70 11.05
CA GLU A 2 15.36 13.52 10.63
C GLU A 2 15.83 13.74 9.19
N ASN A 3 17.13 13.69 8.98
CA ASN A 3 17.69 13.78 7.65
C ASN A 3 17.36 12.47 6.91
N TYR A 4 16.40 12.50 5.98
CA TYR A 4 16.22 11.45 4.98
C TYR A 4 17.48 11.43 4.10
N SER A 5 18.47 10.61 4.48
CA SER A 5 19.77 10.55 3.81
C SER A 5 19.76 9.64 2.58
N PHE A 6 18.76 8.77 2.45
CA PHE A 6 18.65 7.83 1.34
C PHE A 6 18.17 8.53 0.05
N ARG A 7 18.74 8.13 -1.09
CA ARG A 7 18.46 8.65 -2.43
C ARG A 7 17.85 7.62 -3.37
N THR A 8 17.99 6.33 -3.04
CA THR A 8 17.48 5.22 -3.83
C THR A 8 16.60 4.31 -2.98
N TYR A 9 15.81 3.45 -3.63
CA TYR A 9 14.97 2.47 -2.95
C TYR A 9 15.82 1.38 -2.26
N ASN A 10 17.03 1.14 -2.76
CA ASN A 10 18.02 0.27 -2.15
C ASN A 10 18.56 0.84 -0.83
N GLU A 11 18.86 2.15 -0.83
CA GLU A 11 19.24 2.85 0.41
C GLU A 11 18.07 2.95 1.40
N LEU A 12 16.82 3.11 0.91
CA LEU A 12 15.62 3.02 1.74
C LEU A 12 15.52 1.64 2.42
N PHE A 13 15.78 0.55 1.70
CA PHE A 13 15.83 -0.79 2.29
C PHE A 13 16.88 -0.90 3.40
N THR A 14 18.06 -0.33 3.18
CA THR A 14 19.13 -0.29 4.19
C THR A 14 18.68 0.48 5.42
N HIS A 15 18.02 1.63 5.24
CA HIS A 15 17.44 2.42 6.32
C HIS A 15 16.39 1.62 7.10
N ILE A 16 15.39 1.03 6.43
CA ILE A 16 14.36 0.19 7.06
C ILE A 16 15.02 -0.94 7.85
N SER A 17 16.04 -1.59 7.28
CA SER A 17 16.76 -2.70 7.90
C SER A 17 17.54 -2.33 9.17
N SER A 18 17.72 -1.04 9.45
CA SER A 18 18.34 -0.53 10.68
C SER A 18 17.35 -0.18 11.79
N LEU A 19 16.04 -0.23 11.49
CA LEU A 19 14.99 0.02 12.46
C LEU A 19 14.59 -1.28 13.18
N GLU A 20 13.80 -1.15 14.25
CA GLU A 20 13.29 -2.27 15.03
C GLU A 20 11.77 -2.20 15.13
N ASN A 21 11.09 -3.28 14.73
CA ASN A 21 9.67 -3.50 14.98
C ASN A 21 9.33 -4.98 14.77
N ASP A 22 8.88 -5.66 15.81
CA ASP A 22 8.48 -7.08 15.76
C ASP A 22 7.13 -7.27 15.05
N TYR A 23 6.30 -6.25 14.98
CA TYR A 23 4.97 -6.25 14.36
C TYR A 23 4.93 -5.37 13.11
N PHE A 24 5.99 -5.42 12.30
CA PHE A 24 6.18 -4.52 11.16
C PHE A 24 5.12 -4.72 10.07
N LEU A 25 5.01 -5.94 9.53
CA LEU A 25 4.00 -6.28 8.51
C LEU A 25 3.08 -7.38 9.06
N ASN A 26 1.78 -7.12 9.07
CA ASN A 26 0.81 -8.01 9.66
C ASN A 26 -0.24 -8.41 8.63
N TYR A 27 -0.51 -9.71 8.48
CA TYR A 27 -1.47 -10.27 7.53
C TYR A 27 -2.29 -11.37 8.16
N LEU A 28 -3.48 -11.62 7.61
CA LEU A 28 -4.34 -12.69 8.08
C LEU A 28 -3.88 -14.04 7.52
N SER A 29 -3.65 -14.99 8.43
CA SER A 29 -3.42 -16.39 8.12
C SER A 29 -4.31 -17.23 9.05
N ASN A 30 -5.17 -18.08 8.48
CA ASN A 30 -6.13 -18.89 9.25
C ASN A 30 -6.97 -18.04 10.23
N GLN A 31 -7.48 -16.89 9.76
CA GLN A 31 -8.30 -15.94 10.52
C GLN A 31 -7.59 -15.27 11.71
N LYS A 32 -6.28 -15.39 11.82
CA LYS A 32 -5.45 -14.72 12.84
C LYS A 32 -4.39 -13.87 12.18
N TYR A 33 -4.07 -12.75 12.79
CA TYR A 33 -2.93 -11.96 12.34
C TYR A 33 -1.62 -12.68 12.67
N THR A 34 -0.81 -12.82 11.64
CA THR A 34 0.59 -13.26 11.69
C THR A 34 1.45 -12.05 11.37
N ASN A 35 2.55 -11.88 12.07
CA ASN A 35 3.47 -10.77 11.89
C ASN A 35 4.78 -11.18 11.23
N ILE A 36 5.38 -10.26 10.51
CA ILE A 36 6.74 -10.30 9.99
C ILE A 36 7.48 -9.13 10.65
N SER A 37 8.52 -9.40 11.41
CA SER A 37 9.40 -8.38 12.00
C SER A 37 10.23 -7.68 10.92
N ILE A 38 10.84 -6.53 11.24
CA ILE A 38 11.81 -5.88 10.34
C ILE A 38 12.98 -6.82 10.04
N THR A 39 13.45 -7.57 11.03
CA THR A 39 14.51 -8.55 10.86
C THR A 39 14.10 -9.66 9.89
N ASP A 40 12.88 -10.20 10.01
CA ASP A 40 12.37 -11.21 9.07
C ASP A 40 12.14 -10.64 7.68
N PHE A 41 11.62 -9.43 7.58
CA PHE A 41 11.46 -8.71 6.31
C PHE A 41 12.81 -8.56 5.61
N LYS A 42 13.82 -8.04 6.31
CA LYS A 42 15.19 -7.91 5.81
C LYS A 42 15.74 -9.24 5.30
N ASN A 43 15.66 -10.29 6.13
CA ASN A 43 16.19 -11.61 5.77
C ASN A 43 15.49 -12.20 4.54
N LYS A 44 14.15 -12.07 4.46
CA LYS A 44 13.37 -12.56 3.31
C LYS A 44 13.72 -11.77 2.02
N VAL A 45 13.87 -10.46 2.09
CA VAL A 45 14.28 -9.64 0.93
C VAL A 45 15.66 -10.06 0.46
N ILE A 46 16.64 -10.20 1.34
CA ILE A 46 18.02 -10.64 1.01
C ILE A 46 18.01 -12.03 0.36
N CYS A 47 17.37 -13.00 1.00
CA CYS A 47 17.30 -14.36 0.47
C CYS A 47 16.63 -14.39 -0.90
N LEU A 48 15.52 -13.69 -1.05
CA LEU A 48 14.80 -13.63 -2.32
C LEU A 48 15.65 -12.96 -3.41
N SER A 49 16.36 -11.88 -3.09
CA SER A 49 17.25 -11.20 -4.04
C SER A 49 18.34 -12.12 -4.59
N LEU A 50 18.96 -12.92 -3.71
CA LEU A 50 19.97 -13.88 -4.11
C LEU A 50 19.38 -15.00 -4.99
N ALA A 51 18.20 -15.50 -4.64
CA ALA A 51 17.50 -16.49 -5.45
C ALA A 51 17.09 -15.94 -6.82
N LEU A 52 16.58 -14.72 -6.89
CA LEU A 52 16.22 -14.06 -8.15
C LEU A 52 17.44 -13.87 -9.06
N LYS A 53 18.58 -13.53 -8.48
CA LYS A 53 19.86 -13.43 -9.21
C LYS A 53 20.31 -14.79 -9.74
N ASP A 54 20.19 -15.85 -8.94
CA ASP A 54 20.50 -17.23 -9.31
C ASP A 54 19.60 -17.74 -10.44
N LEU A 55 18.32 -17.35 -10.44
CA LEU A 55 17.38 -17.61 -11.52
C LEU A 55 17.67 -16.82 -12.80
N GLY A 56 18.67 -15.95 -12.80
CA GLY A 56 19.15 -15.23 -13.99
C GLY A 56 18.57 -13.83 -14.16
N ILE A 57 17.90 -13.25 -13.17
CA ILE A 57 17.48 -11.84 -13.21
C ILE A 57 18.72 -10.94 -13.22
N GLN A 58 18.75 -10.00 -14.15
CA GLN A 58 19.85 -9.07 -14.36
C GLN A 58 19.37 -7.62 -14.18
N LYS A 59 20.32 -6.70 -14.02
CA LYS A 59 20.06 -5.26 -14.06
C LYS A 59 19.24 -4.88 -15.30
N GLY A 60 18.17 -4.11 -15.09
CA GLY A 60 17.31 -3.62 -16.15
C GLY A 60 16.27 -4.61 -16.66
N ASP A 61 16.27 -5.87 -16.20
CA ASP A 61 15.19 -6.80 -16.51
C ASP A 61 13.89 -6.33 -15.87
N THR A 62 12.78 -6.50 -16.56
CA THR A 62 11.46 -6.17 -16.07
C THR A 62 10.81 -7.38 -15.41
N VAL A 63 10.26 -7.16 -14.22
CA VAL A 63 9.67 -8.19 -13.38
C VAL A 63 8.25 -7.79 -12.99
N GLY A 64 7.27 -8.59 -13.40
CA GLY A 64 5.86 -8.38 -13.09
C GLY A 64 5.51 -8.73 -11.65
N ILE A 65 4.62 -7.96 -11.05
CA ILE A 65 4.00 -8.30 -9.77
C ILE A 65 2.49 -8.34 -9.98
N PHE A 66 1.95 -9.53 -10.22
CA PHE A 66 0.53 -9.78 -10.45
C PHE A 66 -0.09 -10.46 -9.22
N ALA A 67 -0.20 -9.70 -8.14
CA ALA A 67 -0.61 -10.20 -6.83
C ALA A 67 -1.44 -9.15 -6.07
N ASN A 68 -2.21 -9.61 -5.08
CA ASN A 68 -2.90 -8.74 -4.14
C ASN A 68 -1.90 -8.05 -3.19
N SER A 69 -2.33 -6.92 -2.63
CA SER A 69 -1.54 -6.21 -1.61
C SER A 69 -1.32 -7.10 -0.38
N SER A 70 -0.06 -7.35 -0.06
CA SER A 70 0.34 -8.24 1.03
C SER A 70 1.79 -7.95 1.45
N PRO A 71 2.26 -8.47 2.59
CA PRO A 71 3.68 -8.43 2.95
C PRO A 71 4.58 -9.04 1.86
N PHE A 72 4.12 -10.11 1.22
CA PHE A 72 4.89 -10.83 0.19
C PHE A 72 5.05 -10.01 -1.08
N TRP A 73 4.06 -9.20 -1.43
CA TRP A 73 4.15 -8.21 -2.50
C TRP A 73 5.30 -7.23 -2.25
N LEU A 74 5.39 -6.69 -1.03
CA LEU A 74 6.46 -5.76 -0.64
C LEU A 74 7.83 -6.43 -0.60
N ILE A 75 7.93 -7.64 -0.03
CA ILE A 75 9.17 -8.41 0.01
C ILE A 75 9.68 -8.64 -1.41
N PHE A 76 8.79 -9.01 -2.33
CA PHE A 76 9.14 -9.26 -3.71
C PHE A 76 9.58 -7.97 -4.42
N ASP A 77 8.85 -6.87 -4.20
CA ASP A 77 9.17 -5.57 -4.77
C ASP A 77 10.56 -5.06 -4.33
N PHE A 78 10.85 -5.13 -3.03
CA PHE A 78 12.18 -4.77 -2.52
C PHE A 78 13.27 -5.69 -3.08
N ALA A 79 13.01 -6.99 -3.21
CA ALA A 79 13.99 -7.94 -3.74
C ALA A 79 14.35 -7.67 -5.21
N ILE A 80 13.38 -7.28 -6.04
CA ILE A 80 13.62 -6.85 -7.43
C ILE A 80 14.65 -5.71 -7.48
N HIS A 81 14.49 -4.72 -6.63
CA HIS A 81 15.38 -3.55 -6.63
C HIS A 81 16.79 -3.86 -6.10
N GLN A 82 16.92 -4.83 -5.18
CA GLN A 82 18.23 -5.24 -4.69
C GLN A 82 19.10 -5.94 -5.75
N VAL A 83 18.51 -6.38 -6.85
CA VAL A 83 19.25 -6.94 -8.01
C VAL A 83 19.33 -5.97 -9.20
N GLY A 84 18.83 -4.74 -9.05
CA GLY A 84 18.83 -3.71 -10.10
C GLY A 84 17.80 -3.94 -11.21
N ALA A 85 16.80 -4.80 -10.98
CA ALA A 85 15.70 -5.01 -11.91
C ALA A 85 14.58 -3.98 -11.71
N ILE A 86 13.68 -3.88 -12.69
CA ILE A 86 12.59 -2.91 -12.77
C ILE A 86 11.27 -3.61 -12.43
N SER A 87 10.54 -3.12 -11.45
CA SER A 87 9.24 -3.69 -11.14
C SER A 87 8.13 -3.18 -12.07
N VAL A 88 7.24 -4.09 -12.46
CA VAL A 88 6.02 -3.79 -13.24
C VAL A 88 4.81 -4.26 -12.43
N PRO A 89 4.25 -3.40 -11.57
CA PRO A 89 3.05 -3.73 -10.80
C PRO A 89 1.83 -3.86 -11.72
N ILE A 90 1.10 -4.97 -11.58
CA ILE A 90 -0.08 -5.28 -12.39
C ILE A 90 -1.32 -5.22 -11.52
N PHE A 91 -2.35 -4.53 -11.99
CA PHE A 91 -3.63 -4.44 -11.26
C PHE A 91 -4.35 -5.79 -11.21
N ALA A 92 -4.86 -6.13 -10.03
CA ALA A 92 -5.57 -7.41 -9.81
C ALA A 92 -6.77 -7.64 -10.74
N ASN A 93 -7.46 -6.56 -11.15
CA ASN A 93 -8.66 -6.58 -11.99
C ASN A 93 -8.36 -6.14 -13.43
N ILE A 94 -7.16 -6.38 -13.92
CA ILE A 94 -6.76 -6.07 -15.30
C ILE A 94 -7.51 -6.97 -16.27
N SER A 95 -7.86 -6.46 -17.45
CA SER A 95 -8.39 -7.31 -18.52
C SER A 95 -7.28 -8.17 -19.14
N THR A 96 -7.61 -9.38 -19.59
CA THR A 96 -6.67 -10.29 -20.28
C THR A 96 -5.92 -9.60 -21.43
N ILE A 97 -6.61 -8.76 -22.22
CA ILE A 97 -6.01 -8.02 -23.34
C ILE A 97 -4.92 -7.05 -22.83
N ASN A 98 -5.22 -6.26 -21.80
CA ASN A 98 -4.28 -5.29 -21.25
C ASN A 98 -3.11 -5.99 -20.55
N LEU A 99 -3.37 -7.09 -19.81
CA LEU A 99 -2.32 -7.88 -19.17
C LEU A 99 -1.29 -8.36 -20.20
N ASN A 100 -1.77 -8.98 -21.28
CA ASN A 100 -0.88 -9.52 -22.31
C ASN A 100 -0.19 -8.40 -23.12
N PHE A 101 -0.82 -7.24 -23.23
CA PHE A 101 -0.18 -6.05 -23.77
C PHE A 101 0.98 -5.59 -22.86
N GLU A 102 0.74 -5.44 -21.54
CA GLU A 102 1.74 -4.98 -20.57
C GLU A 102 2.93 -5.94 -20.48
N ILE A 103 2.69 -7.26 -20.50
CA ILE A 103 3.75 -8.28 -20.55
C ILE A 103 4.66 -8.07 -21.76
N LYS A 104 4.06 -7.88 -22.93
CA LYS A 104 4.79 -7.72 -24.19
C LYS A 104 5.51 -6.38 -24.28
N ASP A 105 4.81 -5.29 -23.96
CA ASP A 105 5.32 -3.92 -24.08
C ASP A 105 6.49 -3.67 -23.11
N SER A 106 6.41 -4.20 -21.88
CA SER A 106 7.49 -4.13 -20.91
C SER A 106 8.63 -5.12 -21.15
N ASN A 107 8.52 -6.01 -22.14
CA ASN A 107 9.46 -7.11 -22.36
C ASN A 107 9.72 -7.95 -21.10
N MET A 108 8.63 -8.27 -20.39
CA MET A 108 8.66 -8.94 -19.09
C MET A 108 9.24 -10.36 -19.22
N LYS A 109 10.15 -10.72 -18.32
CA LYS A 109 10.80 -12.04 -18.28
C LYS A 109 10.39 -12.87 -17.09
N PHE A 110 10.05 -12.22 -15.98
CA PHE A 110 9.70 -12.86 -14.72
C PHE A 110 8.40 -12.28 -14.20
N MET A 111 7.61 -13.10 -13.50
CA MET A 111 6.35 -12.64 -12.90
C MET A 111 6.08 -13.31 -11.56
N PHE A 112 5.82 -12.52 -10.52
CA PHE A 112 5.31 -12.98 -9.25
C PHE A 112 3.78 -13.08 -9.30
N ILE A 113 3.23 -14.23 -8.87
CA ILE A 113 1.80 -14.54 -8.90
C ILE A 113 1.38 -15.18 -7.57
N ASP A 114 0.28 -14.70 -6.99
CA ASP A 114 -0.25 -15.15 -5.70
C ASP A 114 -1.43 -16.15 -5.80
N SER A 115 -1.96 -16.38 -6.99
CA SER A 115 -3.05 -17.34 -7.19
C SER A 115 -3.02 -18.01 -8.57
N GLN A 116 -3.41 -19.29 -8.60
CA GLN A 116 -3.46 -20.06 -9.85
C GLN A 116 -4.51 -19.54 -10.84
N GLU A 117 -5.53 -18.84 -10.36
CA GLU A 117 -6.57 -18.29 -11.20
C GLU A 117 -6.06 -17.24 -12.16
N ARG A 118 -5.05 -16.46 -11.74
CA ARG A 118 -4.42 -15.41 -12.56
C ARG A 118 -3.68 -15.95 -13.79
N LEU A 119 -3.22 -17.20 -13.74
CA LEU A 119 -2.56 -17.82 -14.90
C LEU A 119 -3.50 -17.97 -16.10
N LYS A 120 -4.81 -18.10 -15.88
CA LYS A 120 -5.81 -18.23 -16.96
C LYS A 120 -5.89 -17.00 -17.85
N ASP A 121 -5.45 -15.83 -17.34
CA ASP A 121 -5.45 -14.58 -18.08
C ASP A 121 -4.19 -14.36 -18.91
N ILE A 122 -3.17 -15.22 -18.75
CA ILE A 122 -1.90 -15.14 -19.47
C ILE A 122 -1.98 -16.05 -20.71
N GLU A 123 -1.77 -15.45 -21.89
CA GLU A 123 -1.81 -16.20 -23.14
C GLU A 123 -0.60 -17.14 -23.30
N GLU A 124 -0.80 -18.29 -23.96
CA GLU A 124 0.26 -19.30 -24.24
C GLU A 124 1.50 -18.73 -24.94
N LYS A 125 1.33 -17.68 -25.76
CA LYS A 125 2.48 -17.00 -26.43
C LYS A 125 3.47 -16.35 -25.45
N ASN A 126 3.07 -16.19 -24.19
CA ASN A 126 3.90 -15.69 -23.10
C ASN A 126 4.52 -16.82 -22.25
N SER A 127 4.58 -18.05 -22.79
CA SER A 127 5.11 -19.25 -22.11
C SER A 127 6.60 -19.15 -21.73
N ASN A 128 7.33 -18.19 -22.28
CA ASN A 128 8.75 -17.96 -21.91
C ASN A 128 8.92 -17.20 -20.59
N LEU A 129 7.83 -16.77 -19.96
CA LEU A 129 7.89 -16.15 -18.64
C LEU A 129 8.32 -17.17 -17.59
N ILE A 130 9.16 -16.73 -16.68
CA ILE A 130 9.48 -17.46 -15.45
C ILE A 130 8.53 -16.95 -14.36
N PHE A 131 7.81 -17.90 -13.75
CA PHE A 131 6.84 -17.60 -12.72
C PHE A 131 7.38 -17.90 -11.32
N ILE A 132 7.22 -16.95 -10.41
CA ILE A 132 7.41 -17.14 -8.99
C ILE A 132 6.02 -17.19 -8.35
N THR A 133 5.63 -18.35 -7.82
CA THR A 133 4.29 -18.60 -7.31
C THR A 133 4.26 -18.55 -5.78
N HIS A 134 3.22 -17.92 -5.22
CA HIS A 134 2.96 -17.91 -3.80
C HIS A 134 1.56 -18.47 -3.53
N ASN A 135 1.37 -19.24 -2.46
CA ASN A 135 0.12 -19.93 -2.09
C ASN A 135 -0.29 -21.11 -2.99
N PHE A 136 0.45 -21.42 -4.02
CA PHE A 136 0.22 -22.60 -4.87
C PHE A 136 1.54 -23.05 -5.53
N CYS A 137 1.56 -24.30 -6.00
CA CYS A 137 2.74 -24.88 -6.66
C CYS A 137 2.33 -25.49 -8.00
N ILE A 138 3.18 -25.31 -9.02
CA ILE A 138 3.07 -25.96 -10.33
C ILE A 138 4.41 -26.66 -10.59
N LYS A 139 4.36 -27.94 -11.05
CA LYS A 139 5.54 -28.74 -11.34
C LYS A 139 5.92 -28.64 -12.82
N GLU A 140 6.31 -27.45 -13.25
CA GLU A 140 6.83 -27.18 -14.59
C GLU A 140 8.15 -26.41 -14.46
N SER A 141 9.01 -26.50 -15.46
CA SER A 141 10.40 -26.01 -15.40
C SER A 141 10.54 -24.50 -15.27
N ASN A 142 9.50 -23.74 -15.63
CA ASN A 142 9.46 -22.28 -15.54
C ASN A 142 8.66 -21.74 -14.34
N PHE A 143 8.24 -22.62 -13.42
CA PHE A 143 7.54 -22.27 -12.19
C PHE A 143 8.42 -22.56 -10.96
N TYR A 144 8.58 -21.57 -10.12
CA TYR A 144 9.33 -21.63 -8.88
C TYR A 144 8.43 -21.22 -7.71
N ASN A 145 8.42 -22.02 -6.65
CA ASN A 145 7.65 -21.68 -5.46
C ASN A 145 8.41 -20.65 -4.61
N PHE A 146 7.72 -19.63 -4.13
CA PHE A 146 8.28 -18.54 -3.33
C PHE A 146 9.02 -19.04 -2.08
N ASP A 147 8.43 -19.98 -1.33
CA ASP A 147 9.05 -20.49 -0.11
C ASP A 147 10.26 -21.36 -0.41
N GLU A 148 10.23 -22.13 -1.50
CA GLU A 148 11.37 -22.96 -1.95
C GLU A 148 12.56 -22.07 -2.37
N ILE A 149 12.32 -21.02 -3.15
CA ILE A 149 13.41 -20.13 -3.56
C ILE A 149 13.98 -19.32 -2.40
N LEU A 150 13.19 -19.03 -1.35
CA LEU A 150 13.70 -18.41 -0.13
C LEU A 150 14.72 -19.34 0.58
N VAL A 151 14.50 -20.66 0.58
CA VAL A 151 15.44 -21.63 1.14
C VAL A 151 16.74 -21.64 0.34
N ILE A 152 16.65 -21.64 -1.00
CA ILE A 152 17.82 -21.55 -1.89
C ILE A 152 18.58 -20.25 -1.63
N GLY A 153 17.89 -19.13 -1.58
CA GLY A 153 18.50 -17.81 -1.31
C GLY A 153 19.18 -17.75 0.06
N LYS A 154 18.65 -18.44 1.08
CA LYS A 154 19.30 -18.53 2.38
C LYS A 154 20.63 -19.29 2.30
N GLN A 155 20.66 -20.42 1.60
CA GLN A 155 21.88 -21.20 1.39
C GLN A 155 22.95 -20.39 0.63
N LEU A 156 22.53 -19.61 -0.38
CA LEU A 156 23.41 -18.70 -1.11
C LEU A 156 23.96 -17.57 -0.21
N CYS A 157 23.12 -17.02 0.68
CA CYS A 157 23.52 -15.99 1.64
C CYS A 157 24.57 -16.51 2.63
N ASP A 158 24.34 -17.72 3.16
CA ASP A 158 25.25 -18.37 4.13
C ASP A 158 26.63 -18.69 3.49
N SER A 159 26.66 -18.95 2.19
CA SER A 159 27.87 -19.31 1.45
C SER A 159 28.66 -18.11 0.93
N ASN A 160 27.98 -17.08 0.40
CA ASN A 160 28.60 -16.03 -0.40
C ASN A 160 28.39 -14.61 0.20
N GLY A 161 27.53 -14.48 1.23
CA GLY A 161 27.06 -13.19 1.72
C GLY A 161 26.11 -12.50 0.72
N PHE A 162 25.72 -11.28 1.05
CA PHE A 162 24.84 -10.45 0.22
C PHE A 162 25.48 -9.11 -0.11
N VAL A 163 25.54 -8.79 -1.40
CA VAL A 163 25.95 -7.49 -1.91
C VAL A 163 24.80 -6.91 -2.71
N PRO A 164 24.13 -5.85 -2.22
CA PRO A 164 23.03 -5.20 -2.94
C PRO A 164 23.57 -4.54 -4.23
N TYR A 165 22.69 -4.41 -5.20
CA TYR A 165 22.96 -3.56 -6.36
C TYR A 165 23.06 -2.10 -5.92
N GLU A 166 24.11 -1.40 -6.34
CA GLU A 166 24.29 0.03 -6.13
C GLU A 166 23.50 0.81 -7.19
N ALA A 167 22.25 1.17 -6.84
CA ALA A 167 21.38 1.90 -7.74
C ALA A 167 21.76 3.38 -7.84
N ASP A 168 21.71 3.93 -9.05
CA ASP A 168 21.71 5.40 -9.25
C ASP A 168 20.31 5.97 -9.06
N GLU A 169 20.19 7.21 -8.57
CA GLU A 169 18.90 7.86 -8.36
C GLU A 169 18.08 8.03 -9.65
N ASN A 170 18.72 8.01 -10.81
CA ASN A 170 18.11 8.11 -12.13
C ASN A 170 17.84 6.74 -12.78
N ASP A 171 18.29 5.63 -12.18
CA ASP A 171 17.90 4.29 -12.64
C ASP A 171 16.37 4.16 -12.58
N ILE A 172 15.79 3.44 -13.54
CA ILE A 172 14.34 3.19 -13.58
C ILE A 172 13.97 2.28 -12.42
N PHE A 173 13.09 2.79 -11.56
CA PHE A 173 12.55 2.07 -10.41
C PHE A 173 11.39 1.17 -10.82
N SER A 174 10.45 1.70 -11.60
CA SER A 174 9.24 0.97 -11.95
C SER A 174 8.62 1.47 -13.24
N ILE A 175 7.93 0.58 -13.95
CA ILE A 175 7.05 0.92 -15.09
C ILE A 175 5.61 0.68 -14.63
N ILE A 176 4.81 1.74 -14.60
CA ILE A 176 3.41 1.68 -14.13
C ILE A 176 2.49 2.00 -15.29
N TYR A 177 1.65 1.03 -15.65
CA TYR A 177 0.71 1.21 -16.73
C TYR A 177 -0.52 2.00 -16.29
N THR A 178 -0.84 3.04 -17.06
CA THR A 178 -2.03 3.87 -16.88
C THR A 178 -2.98 3.70 -18.06
N SER A 179 -4.29 3.82 -17.83
CA SER A 179 -5.27 3.82 -18.92
C SER A 179 -5.14 5.11 -19.72
N GLY A 180 -4.47 5.05 -20.86
CA GLY A 180 -4.37 6.18 -21.77
C GLY A 180 -5.74 6.60 -22.33
N ASN A 181 -5.92 7.89 -22.64
CA ASN A 181 -7.12 8.43 -23.30
C ASN A 181 -7.45 7.74 -24.65
N THR A 182 -6.50 7.01 -25.21
CA THR A 182 -6.61 6.28 -26.49
C THR A 182 -7.06 4.84 -26.32
N GLY A 183 -7.32 4.36 -25.08
CA GLY A 183 -7.70 2.99 -24.79
C GLY A 183 -6.54 1.99 -24.67
N THR A 184 -5.35 2.30 -25.19
CA THR A 184 -4.14 1.48 -25.03
C THR A 184 -3.39 1.93 -23.76
N PRO A 185 -3.00 1.01 -22.86
CA PRO A 185 -2.21 1.35 -21.69
C PRO A 185 -0.87 2.00 -22.07
N LYS A 186 -0.39 2.91 -21.22
CA LYS A 186 0.92 3.55 -21.38
C LYS A 186 1.78 3.26 -20.15
N GLY A 187 2.99 2.75 -20.36
CA GLY A 187 3.96 2.48 -19.31
C GLY A 187 4.67 3.77 -18.88
N VAL A 188 4.33 4.26 -17.70
CA VAL A 188 5.00 5.41 -17.08
C VAL A 188 6.26 4.92 -16.37
N MET A 189 7.42 5.37 -16.85
CA MET A 189 8.72 5.04 -16.25
C MET A 189 9.02 6.01 -15.10
N LEU A 190 9.17 5.49 -13.90
CA LEU A 190 9.55 6.26 -12.72
C LEU A 190 10.95 5.87 -12.27
N THR A 191 11.76 6.85 -11.86
CA THR A 191 13.10 6.63 -11.31
C THR A 191 13.07 6.49 -9.79
N HIS A 192 14.17 6.01 -9.19
CA HIS A 192 14.33 6.01 -7.74
C HIS A 192 14.15 7.41 -7.16
N LYS A 193 14.70 8.43 -7.82
CA LYS A 193 14.55 9.84 -7.42
C LYS A 193 13.10 10.29 -7.34
N ASN A 194 12.26 9.87 -8.29
CA ASN A 194 10.84 10.22 -8.32
C ASN A 194 10.14 9.77 -7.02
N ILE A 195 10.36 8.54 -6.59
CA ILE A 195 9.73 7.99 -5.38
C ILE A 195 10.33 8.60 -4.11
N ILE A 196 11.65 8.65 -4.02
CA ILE A 196 12.35 9.10 -2.80
C ILE A 196 12.07 10.57 -2.50
N SER A 197 11.98 11.43 -3.53
CA SER A 197 11.60 12.84 -3.32
C SER A 197 10.23 12.97 -2.64
N GLN A 198 9.26 12.14 -3.05
CA GLN A 198 7.91 12.14 -2.46
C GLN A 198 7.92 11.77 -0.98
N LEU A 199 8.76 10.80 -0.57
CA LEU A 199 8.85 10.41 0.84
C LEU A 199 9.32 11.57 1.72
N ARG A 200 10.26 12.39 1.22
CA ARG A 200 10.73 13.58 1.92
C ARG A 200 9.63 14.61 2.10
N ASP A 201 8.89 14.88 1.02
CA ASP A 201 7.81 15.88 1.03
C ASP A 201 6.65 15.44 1.93
N ILE A 202 6.25 14.16 1.86
CA ILE A 202 5.24 13.58 2.74
C ILE A 202 5.68 13.67 4.22
N ASN A 203 6.96 13.44 4.51
CA ASN A 203 7.48 13.54 5.87
C ASN A 203 7.37 14.95 6.45
N ILE A 204 7.59 15.98 5.64
CA ILE A 204 7.43 17.39 6.05
C ILE A 204 5.98 17.69 6.41
N LEU A 205 5.02 17.14 5.63
CA LEU A 205 3.60 17.44 5.76
C LEU A 205 2.91 16.64 6.88
N ILE A 206 3.20 15.34 6.98
CA ILE A 206 2.45 14.43 7.84
C ILE A 206 3.17 14.16 9.15
N GLY A 207 4.49 13.99 9.13
CA GLY A 207 5.33 13.68 10.29
C GLY A 207 4.82 12.50 11.12
N LEU A 208 5.35 11.29 10.91
CA LEU A 208 4.93 10.09 11.65
C LEU A 208 5.98 9.67 12.66
N ASP A 209 5.49 9.18 13.79
CA ASP A 209 6.27 8.47 14.79
C ASP A 209 6.22 6.96 14.54
N ASN A 210 7.18 6.21 15.05
CA ASN A 210 7.27 4.75 14.90
C ASN A 210 6.15 3.97 15.62
N ASN A 211 5.42 4.62 16.51
CA ASN A 211 4.29 4.03 17.26
C ASN A 211 2.96 4.03 16.48
N GLU A 212 2.95 4.58 15.29
CA GLU A 212 1.75 4.61 14.46
C GLU A 212 1.39 3.21 13.95
N ILE A 213 0.12 3.00 13.73
CA ILE A 213 -0.44 1.74 13.19
C ILE A 213 -1.24 2.10 11.94
N SER A 214 -0.94 1.42 10.83
CA SER A 214 -1.66 1.61 9.56
C SER A 214 -2.47 0.37 9.18
N LEU A 215 -3.63 0.60 8.54
CA LEU A 215 -4.40 -0.43 7.84
C LEU A 215 -4.29 -0.18 6.33
N SER A 216 -3.60 -1.08 5.62
CA SER A 216 -3.45 -1.03 4.15
C SER A 216 -4.63 -1.72 3.49
N LEU A 217 -5.36 -0.98 2.67
CA LEU A 217 -6.56 -1.46 1.97
C LEU A 217 -6.61 -1.08 0.49
N LEU A 218 -5.67 -0.26 0.02
CA LEU A 218 -5.59 0.11 -1.38
C LEU A 218 -4.59 -0.80 -2.13
N PRO A 219 -4.73 -0.94 -3.45
CA PRO A 219 -3.81 -1.76 -4.23
C PRO A 219 -2.39 -1.18 -4.25
N LEU A 220 -1.38 -1.98 -3.87
CA LEU A 220 0.05 -1.61 -3.99
C LEU A 220 0.51 -1.46 -5.44
N ALA A 221 -0.22 -2.05 -6.40
CA ALA A 221 0.00 -1.81 -7.81
C ALA A 221 -0.26 -0.35 -8.20
N HIS A 222 -1.04 0.40 -7.42
CA HIS A 222 -1.24 1.82 -7.63
C HIS A 222 -0.12 2.62 -6.97
N ILE A 223 0.56 3.47 -7.74
CA ILE A 223 1.73 4.23 -7.26
C ILE A 223 1.44 5.09 -6.03
N PHE A 224 0.24 5.62 -5.89
CA PHE A 224 -0.16 6.40 -4.72
C PHE A 224 -0.02 5.57 -3.43
N GLU A 225 -0.65 4.38 -3.36
CA GLU A 225 -0.56 3.52 -2.18
C GLU A 225 0.87 3.03 -1.96
N ARG A 226 1.59 2.65 -3.03
CA ARG A 226 2.98 2.20 -2.94
C ARG A 226 3.90 3.28 -2.37
N THR A 227 3.71 4.55 -2.76
CA THR A 227 4.48 5.67 -2.23
C THR A 227 4.17 5.93 -0.77
N VAL A 228 2.89 5.99 -0.39
CA VAL A 228 2.49 6.17 1.01
C VAL A 228 2.97 5.00 1.86
N MET A 229 2.88 3.78 1.34
CA MET A 229 3.38 2.58 2.01
C MET A 229 4.89 2.63 2.20
N SER A 230 5.65 3.04 1.17
CA SER A 230 7.10 3.23 1.28
C SER A 230 7.48 4.26 2.35
N TYR A 231 6.67 5.31 2.50
CA TYR A 231 6.82 6.27 3.60
C TYR A 231 6.56 5.63 4.97
N TYR A 232 5.49 4.82 5.11
CA TYR A 232 5.21 4.10 6.35
C TYR A 232 6.32 3.13 6.73
N LEU A 233 6.84 2.40 5.74
CA LEU A 233 7.98 1.50 5.92
C LEU A 233 9.23 2.25 6.38
N SER A 234 9.50 3.45 5.83
CA SER A 234 10.64 4.28 6.23
C SER A 234 10.59 4.75 7.69
N LYS A 235 9.41 4.72 8.29
CA LYS A 235 9.18 5.05 9.72
C LYS A 235 9.15 3.84 10.63
N GLY A 236 9.22 2.64 10.07
CA GLY A 236 9.15 1.40 10.83
C GLY A 236 7.81 1.16 11.53
N ILE A 237 6.72 1.79 11.07
CA ILE A 237 5.40 1.64 11.69
C ILE A 237 4.79 0.25 11.43
N SER A 238 3.83 -0.15 12.26
CA SER A 238 3.12 -1.42 12.08
C SER A 238 2.03 -1.31 11.01
N ILE A 239 2.11 -2.15 9.97
CA ILE A 239 1.18 -2.16 8.83
C ILE A 239 0.36 -3.45 8.86
N TYR A 240 -0.96 -3.32 8.83
CA TYR A 240 -1.91 -4.43 8.77
C TYR A 240 -2.54 -4.48 7.39
N PHE A 241 -2.41 -5.62 6.71
CA PHE A 241 -2.98 -5.82 5.39
C PHE A 241 -4.40 -6.36 5.48
N VAL A 242 -5.26 -5.84 4.61
CA VAL A 242 -6.64 -6.29 4.44
C VAL A 242 -6.68 -7.34 3.35
N ASP A 243 -7.16 -8.53 3.68
CA ASP A 243 -7.37 -9.65 2.75
C ASP A 243 -8.68 -9.51 1.96
N ASP A 244 -9.73 -9.06 2.65
CA ASP A 244 -11.07 -8.85 2.06
C ASP A 244 -11.62 -7.46 2.44
N ILE A 245 -11.82 -6.63 1.43
CA ILE A 245 -12.40 -5.27 1.58
C ILE A 245 -13.79 -5.30 2.21
N SER A 246 -14.55 -6.38 2.04
CA SER A 246 -15.88 -6.52 2.68
C SER A 246 -15.79 -6.54 4.20
N ASN A 247 -14.67 -7.00 4.77
CA ASN A 247 -14.42 -7.14 6.20
C ASN A 247 -13.74 -5.90 6.84
N VAL A 248 -13.44 -4.87 6.07
CA VAL A 248 -12.72 -3.66 6.55
C VAL A 248 -13.34 -3.08 7.83
N GLY A 249 -14.69 -3.05 7.92
CA GLY A 249 -15.37 -2.50 9.10
C GLY A 249 -15.06 -3.24 10.41
N ASN A 250 -14.83 -4.55 10.37
CA ASN A 250 -14.42 -5.34 11.53
C ASN A 250 -12.93 -5.16 11.80
N LEU A 251 -12.11 -5.15 10.76
CA LEU A 251 -10.66 -4.97 10.87
C LEU A 251 -10.30 -3.62 11.47
N LEU A 252 -11.01 -2.54 11.11
CA LEU A 252 -10.84 -1.21 11.73
C LEU A 252 -11.05 -1.25 13.25
N LYS A 253 -12.02 -2.03 13.73
CA LYS A 253 -12.29 -2.17 15.17
C LYS A 253 -11.25 -3.03 15.89
N ILE A 254 -10.68 -4.03 15.21
CA ILE A 254 -9.66 -4.93 15.77
C ILE A 254 -8.30 -4.22 15.77
N VAL A 255 -7.87 -3.71 14.63
CA VAL A 255 -6.54 -3.08 14.43
C VAL A 255 -6.47 -1.72 15.09
N LYS A 256 -7.56 -0.94 15.07
CA LYS A 256 -7.64 0.43 15.58
C LYS A 256 -6.49 1.29 15.04
N PRO A 257 -6.41 1.48 13.71
CA PRO A 257 -5.31 2.21 13.10
C PRO A 257 -5.28 3.67 13.57
N THR A 258 -4.08 4.23 13.64
CA THR A 258 -3.86 5.64 13.94
C THR A 258 -3.72 6.48 12.67
N ILE A 259 -3.27 5.84 11.59
CA ILE A 259 -3.20 6.42 10.25
C ILE A 259 -3.75 5.43 9.22
N MET A 260 -4.39 5.92 8.18
CA MET A 260 -4.77 5.10 7.03
C MET A 260 -4.86 5.92 5.75
N THR A 261 -4.74 5.22 4.63
CA THR A 261 -4.98 5.75 3.29
C THR A 261 -6.37 5.33 2.83
N ALA A 262 -7.11 6.23 2.21
CA ALA A 262 -8.43 5.94 1.68
C ALA A 262 -8.71 6.69 0.38
N VAL A 263 -9.51 6.09 -0.50
CA VAL A 263 -10.06 6.80 -1.67
C VAL A 263 -11.35 7.53 -1.29
N PRO A 264 -11.69 8.66 -1.94
CA PRO A 264 -12.90 9.44 -1.67
C PRO A 264 -14.18 8.60 -1.62
N ARG A 265 -14.32 7.64 -2.51
CA ARG A 265 -15.49 6.75 -2.56
C ARG A 265 -15.73 5.94 -1.27
N LEU A 266 -14.66 5.56 -0.57
CA LEU A 266 -14.79 4.89 0.72
C LEU A 266 -15.33 5.85 1.78
N LEU A 267 -14.83 7.08 1.81
CA LEU A 267 -15.29 8.12 2.74
C LEU A 267 -16.74 8.51 2.49
N GLU A 268 -17.15 8.64 1.24
CA GLU A 268 -18.55 8.86 0.84
C GLU A 268 -19.45 7.72 1.34
N LYS A 269 -19.01 6.48 1.18
CA LYS A 269 -19.75 5.31 1.66
C LYS A 269 -19.91 5.31 3.18
N ILE A 270 -18.84 5.67 3.91
CA ILE A 270 -18.88 5.78 5.37
C ILE A 270 -19.79 6.93 5.80
N PHE A 271 -19.69 8.10 5.17
CA PHE A 271 -20.54 9.25 5.42
C PHE A 271 -22.03 8.91 5.24
N ASN A 272 -22.39 8.28 4.13
CA ASN A 272 -23.76 7.85 3.86
C ASN A 272 -24.25 6.78 4.85
N LYS A 273 -23.38 5.87 5.28
CA LYS A 273 -23.69 4.87 6.31
C LYS A 273 -23.99 5.53 7.66
N ILE A 274 -23.22 6.53 8.06
CA ILE A 274 -23.48 7.34 9.27
C ILE A 274 -24.87 7.98 9.18
N LYS A 275 -25.18 8.62 8.05
CA LYS A 275 -26.49 9.27 7.80
C LYS A 275 -27.66 8.27 7.92
N THR A 276 -27.51 7.10 7.32
CA THR A 276 -28.51 6.01 7.42
C THR A 276 -28.65 5.50 8.84
N GLN A 277 -27.56 5.31 9.57
CA GLN A 277 -27.61 4.86 10.98
C GLN A 277 -28.31 5.87 11.89
N ILE A 278 -28.17 7.17 11.63
CA ILE A 278 -28.88 8.22 12.38
C ILE A 278 -30.41 8.08 12.18
N SER A 279 -30.86 7.86 10.94
CA SER A 279 -32.31 7.73 10.65
C SER A 279 -32.96 6.52 11.31
N GLN A 280 -32.19 5.49 11.63
CA GLN A 280 -32.65 4.24 12.28
C GLN A 280 -32.66 4.32 13.81
N LYS A 281 -32.16 5.41 14.44
CA LYS A 281 -32.13 5.56 15.89
C LYS A 281 -33.51 5.83 16.49
N PRO A 282 -33.77 5.50 17.78
CA PRO A 282 -34.95 5.93 18.53
C PRO A 282 -35.12 7.44 18.47
N PHE A 283 -36.36 7.92 18.58
CA PHE A 283 -36.77 9.32 18.32
C PHE A 283 -35.85 10.37 18.98
N LEU A 284 -35.63 10.31 20.30
CA LEU A 284 -34.79 11.28 21.01
C LEU A 284 -33.32 11.23 20.57
N SER A 285 -32.75 10.03 20.46
CA SER A 285 -31.38 9.83 20.02
C SER A 285 -31.18 10.27 18.57
N ARG A 286 -32.20 10.11 17.71
CA ARG A 286 -32.20 10.56 16.33
C ARG A 286 -32.15 12.07 16.24
N ILE A 287 -32.94 12.79 17.05
CA ILE A 287 -32.96 14.25 17.07
C ILE A 287 -31.57 14.77 17.43
N ILE A 288 -30.99 14.30 18.55
CA ILE A 288 -29.67 14.74 19.01
C ILE A 288 -28.60 14.46 17.94
N ALA A 289 -28.61 13.24 17.39
CA ALA A 289 -27.63 12.84 16.36
C ALA A 289 -27.80 13.63 15.06
N SER A 290 -29.05 14.01 14.68
CA SER A 290 -29.30 14.84 13.50
C SER A 290 -28.80 16.28 13.67
N PHE A 291 -29.01 16.87 14.84
CA PHE A 291 -28.46 18.19 15.14
C PHE A 291 -26.93 18.18 15.18
N ALA A 292 -26.32 17.19 15.84
CA ALA A 292 -24.87 17.01 15.86
C ALA A 292 -24.29 16.81 14.44
N PHE A 293 -24.96 16.00 13.60
CA PHE A 293 -24.55 15.79 12.21
C PHE A 293 -24.62 17.08 11.40
N SER A 294 -25.72 17.85 11.52
CA SER A 294 -25.87 19.16 10.86
C SER A 294 -24.83 20.17 11.35
N TYR A 295 -24.52 20.16 12.65
CA TYR A 295 -23.48 20.98 13.24
C TYR A 295 -22.10 20.60 12.67
N ALA A 296 -21.80 19.29 12.51
CA ALA A 296 -20.57 18.81 11.90
C ALA A 296 -20.38 19.22 10.42
N LEU A 297 -21.45 19.58 9.73
CA LEU A 297 -21.41 20.12 8.36
C LEU A 297 -21.14 21.62 8.30
N SER A 298 -21.16 22.32 9.43
CA SER A 298 -20.98 23.77 9.48
C SER A 298 -19.53 24.15 9.15
N LYS A 299 -19.33 25.27 8.45
CA LYS A 299 -18.01 25.76 8.07
C LYS A 299 -17.16 26.23 9.26
N ASN A 300 -17.81 26.78 10.27
CA ASN A 300 -17.16 27.40 11.44
C ASN A 300 -17.66 26.68 12.70
N ILE A 301 -16.95 25.65 13.13
CA ILE A 301 -17.22 24.98 14.39
C ILE A 301 -16.32 25.57 15.47
N ASP A 302 -16.92 26.06 16.54
CA ASP A 302 -16.20 26.39 17.75
C ASP A 302 -16.01 25.11 18.58
N ARG A 303 -14.80 24.54 18.51
CA ARG A 303 -14.43 23.32 19.25
C ARG A 303 -14.29 23.55 20.74
N SER A 304 -14.19 24.80 21.21
CA SER A 304 -14.14 25.15 22.61
C SER A 304 -15.54 25.32 23.22
N SER A 305 -16.60 25.29 22.41
CA SER A 305 -17.98 25.48 22.87
C SER A 305 -18.48 24.26 23.68
N PHE A 306 -19.23 24.54 24.73
CA PHE A 306 -19.92 23.51 25.53
C PHE A 306 -20.83 22.62 24.67
N LEU A 307 -21.43 23.16 23.63
CA LEU A 307 -22.27 22.41 22.69
C LEU A 307 -21.43 21.38 21.90
N PHE A 308 -20.22 21.76 21.47
CA PHE A 308 -19.31 20.84 20.79
C PHE A 308 -18.90 19.69 21.72
N GLU A 309 -18.56 19.96 22.97
CA GLU A 309 -18.20 18.94 23.94
C GLU A 309 -19.33 17.91 24.15
N ILE A 310 -20.58 18.38 24.23
CA ILE A 310 -21.75 17.49 24.31
C ILE A 310 -21.85 16.61 23.07
N TYR A 311 -21.77 17.20 21.86
CA TYR A 311 -21.86 16.44 20.63
C TYR A 311 -20.67 15.49 20.46
N ASP A 312 -19.47 15.89 20.85
CA ASP A 312 -18.30 15.04 20.77
C ASP A 312 -18.47 13.79 21.67
N LYS A 313 -18.86 13.98 22.92
CA LYS A 313 -19.04 12.89 23.87
C LYS A 313 -20.19 11.94 23.52
N LEU A 314 -21.32 12.47 23.06
CA LEU A 314 -22.55 11.67 22.85
C LEU A 314 -22.66 11.10 21.43
N VAL A 315 -22.06 11.76 20.43
CA VAL A 315 -22.30 11.47 19.01
C VAL A 315 -21.00 11.24 18.24
N TYR A 316 -20.04 12.19 18.25
CA TYR A 316 -18.86 12.09 17.39
C TYR A 316 -17.92 10.99 17.81
N SER A 317 -17.78 10.72 19.11
CA SER A 317 -17.06 9.55 19.61
C SER A 317 -17.55 8.25 18.96
N LYS A 318 -18.87 8.09 18.81
CA LYS A 318 -19.47 6.91 18.16
C LYS A 318 -19.25 6.87 16.66
N PHE A 319 -19.14 8.03 16.00
CA PHE A 319 -18.77 8.08 14.58
C PHE A 319 -17.29 7.69 14.39
N ARG A 320 -16.41 8.11 15.30
CA ARG A 320 -14.99 7.70 15.29
C ARG A 320 -14.78 6.21 15.59
N GLU A 321 -15.70 5.54 16.31
CA GLU A 321 -15.66 4.10 16.52
C GLU A 321 -15.66 3.29 15.22
N ILE A 322 -16.22 3.84 14.14
CA ILE A 322 -16.20 3.21 12.82
C ILE A 322 -14.76 3.01 12.32
N PHE A 323 -13.86 3.91 12.71
CA PHE A 323 -12.44 3.87 12.39
C PHE A 323 -11.57 3.26 13.52
N GLY A 324 -12.18 2.65 14.54
CA GLY A 324 -11.46 2.08 15.69
C GLY A 324 -11.10 3.09 16.77
N SER A 325 -11.63 4.31 16.74
CA SER A 325 -11.50 5.39 17.75
C SER A 325 -10.10 6.00 17.92
N ARG A 326 -9.08 5.52 17.23
CA ARG A 326 -7.69 5.99 17.35
C ARG A 326 -7.19 6.74 16.13
N LEU A 327 -7.96 6.76 15.04
CA LEU A 327 -7.55 7.39 13.78
C LEU A 327 -7.37 8.89 13.95
N ASN A 328 -6.15 9.36 13.81
CA ASN A 328 -5.75 10.76 13.95
C ASN A 328 -5.18 11.36 12.67
N LYS A 329 -4.96 10.55 11.65
CA LYS A 329 -4.49 10.96 10.33
C LYS A 329 -5.16 10.09 9.25
N LEU A 330 -5.82 10.72 8.28
CA LEU A 330 -6.41 10.05 7.13
C LEU A 330 -5.90 10.71 5.85
N VAL A 331 -5.17 9.94 5.04
CA VAL A 331 -4.67 10.41 3.74
C VAL A 331 -5.66 10.02 2.66
N SER A 332 -6.17 10.99 1.91
CA SER A 332 -7.13 10.76 0.82
C SER A 332 -6.53 11.20 -0.51
N GLY A 333 -6.56 10.33 -1.51
CA GLY A 333 -6.02 10.61 -2.84
C GLY A 333 -6.67 9.76 -3.94
N GLY A 334 -6.17 9.90 -5.17
CA GLY A 334 -6.65 9.17 -6.33
C GLY A 334 -7.92 9.73 -6.99
N ALA A 335 -8.68 10.60 -6.32
CA ALA A 335 -9.82 11.33 -6.86
C ALA A 335 -10.18 12.54 -5.98
N PRO A 336 -10.93 13.54 -6.49
CA PRO A 336 -11.38 14.68 -5.68
C PRO A 336 -12.34 14.25 -4.57
N LEU A 337 -12.10 14.71 -3.34
CA LEU A 337 -13.04 14.56 -2.22
C LEU A 337 -13.96 15.77 -2.11
N SER A 338 -15.25 15.54 -1.91
CA SER A 338 -16.22 16.62 -1.65
C SER A 338 -15.82 17.45 -0.43
N LYS A 339 -15.86 18.77 -0.56
CA LYS A 339 -15.56 19.71 0.54
C LYS A 339 -16.46 19.48 1.76
N GLU A 340 -17.73 19.16 1.53
CA GLU A 340 -18.69 18.87 2.59
C GLU A 340 -18.29 17.65 3.40
N ILE A 341 -17.89 16.56 2.72
CA ILE A 341 -17.47 15.31 3.36
C ILE A 341 -16.15 15.51 4.09
N ALA A 342 -15.19 16.19 3.47
CA ALA A 342 -13.92 16.52 4.12
C ALA A 342 -14.13 17.31 5.40
N GLN A 343 -14.96 18.37 5.33
CA GLN A 343 -15.30 19.22 6.47
C GLN A 343 -15.98 18.43 7.60
N PHE A 344 -16.93 17.55 7.24
CA PHE A 344 -17.60 16.70 8.20
C PHE A 344 -16.60 15.84 8.98
N PHE A 345 -15.71 15.11 8.29
CA PHE A 345 -14.74 14.25 8.97
C PHE A 345 -13.76 15.04 9.83
N VAL A 346 -13.24 16.15 9.32
CA VAL A 346 -12.39 17.04 10.12
C VAL A 346 -13.13 17.48 11.38
N ASN A 347 -14.38 17.91 11.25
CA ASN A 347 -15.18 18.44 12.35
C ASN A 347 -15.52 17.40 13.42
N ILE A 348 -15.68 16.13 13.05
CA ILE A 348 -15.86 15.04 14.02
C ILE A 348 -14.55 14.51 14.62
N GLY A 349 -13.41 15.15 14.33
CA GLY A 349 -12.11 14.79 14.90
C GLY A 349 -11.33 13.71 14.12
N VAL A 350 -11.60 13.57 12.82
CA VAL A 350 -10.81 12.73 11.88
C VAL A 350 -10.13 13.66 10.86
N PRO A 351 -8.88 14.11 11.11
CA PRO A 351 -8.16 14.99 10.19
C PRO A 351 -7.91 14.30 8.85
N ILE A 352 -8.23 15.00 7.75
CA ILE A 352 -8.00 14.53 6.40
C ILE A 352 -6.87 15.33 5.75
N TYR A 353 -5.89 14.62 5.23
CA TYR A 353 -4.85 15.13 4.35
C TYR A 353 -5.19 14.70 2.93
N GLN A 354 -5.47 15.66 2.06
CA GLN A 354 -5.83 15.36 0.67
C GLN A 354 -4.60 15.51 -0.22
N GLY A 355 -4.19 14.40 -0.86
CA GLY A 355 -3.14 14.39 -1.87
C GLY A 355 -3.72 14.49 -3.27
N TYR A 356 -3.16 15.35 -4.09
CA TYR A 356 -3.41 15.44 -5.52
C TYR A 356 -2.16 15.05 -6.30
N GLY A 357 -2.33 14.24 -7.34
CA GLY A 357 -1.22 13.84 -8.19
C GLY A 357 -1.63 12.96 -9.36
N LEU A 358 -0.66 12.71 -10.22
CA LEU A 358 -0.75 11.84 -11.39
C LEU A 358 0.44 10.90 -11.39
N THR A 359 0.28 9.70 -11.93
CA THR A 359 1.39 8.72 -12.05
C THR A 359 2.59 9.34 -12.78
N GLU A 360 2.34 10.11 -13.82
CA GLU A 360 3.33 10.79 -14.65
C GLU A 360 4.09 11.92 -13.90
N PHE A 361 3.60 12.35 -12.75
CA PHE A 361 4.19 13.41 -11.91
C PHE A 361 4.70 12.89 -10.56
N SER A 362 5.09 11.63 -10.48
CA SER A 362 5.88 11.03 -9.37
C SER A 362 5.21 10.89 -8.00
N PRO A 363 4.13 10.38 -7.79
CA PRO A 363 2.71 10.55 -8.11
C PRO A 363 2.01 11.67 -7.35
N VAL A 364 2.68 12.39 -6.42
CA VAL A 364 2.08 13.45 -5.59
C VAL A 364 2.59 14.82 -6.03
N ILE A 365 1.68 15.75 -6.30
CA ILE A 365 2.00 17.13 -6.68
C ILE A 365 1.76 18.07 -5.50
N SER A 366 0.70 17.83 -4.69
CA SER A 366 0.32 18.64 -3.53
C SER A 366 -0.49 17.83 -2.51
#